data_30788d08ff19bcdf114d31c64cfc01d5
#
_entry.id   30788d08ff19bcdf114d31c64cfc01d5
#
_cell.length_a   1.000
_cell.length_b   1.000
_cell.length_c   1.000
_cell.angle_alpha   90.00
_cell.angle_beta   90.00
_cell.angle_gamma   90.00
#
_symmetry.space_group_name_H-M   'P 1'
#
loop_
_entity.id
_entity.type
_entity.pdbx_description
1 polymer ?
#
loop_
_entity_poly.entity_id
_entity_poly.type
_entity_poly.pdbx_seq_one_letter_code
_entity_poly.pdbx_strand_id
1 'polypeptide(L)'
;MSNFSRYLSKNWLDDPKSNILSGLVVAFAMIPEAIAFSGIAGVDPKVGLFGAFCLSITIAIVGGRRGMISSATGSTALLMTGLVAYGESQAPGLGVPYLIAAGILTGIFQILWGYLRLAYQMRFVPTGVSVSYTHLTLPTTPYV
;
A
#
# COMPACT_ATOMS: atom_id res chain seq x y z
N MET A 1 -30.06 8.05 -11.54
CA MET A 1 -29.16 7.48 -10.53
C MET A 1 -27.93 6.97 -11.27
N SER A 2 -26.77 7.53 -11.01
CA SER A 2 -25.55 7.27 -11.78
C SER A 2 -25.10 5.82 -11.65
N ASN A 3 -24.41 5.30 -12.69
CA ASN A 3 -23.81 3.95 -12.70
C ASN A 3 -22.89 3.72 -11.49
N PHE A 4 -22.32 4.78 -10.92
CA PHE A 4 -21.49 4.78 -9.73
C PHE A 4 -22.26 4.39 -8.46
N SER A 5 -23.46 4.91 -8.25
CA SER A 5 -24.32 4.55 -7.11
C SER A 5 -24.73 3.07 -7.14
N ARG A 6 -24.99 2.54 -8.34
CA ARG A 6 -25.34 1.13 -8.53
C ARG A 6 -24.12 0.20 -8.34
N TYR A 7 -22.92 0.67 -8.70
CA TYR A 7 -21.66 -0.03 -8.46
C TYR A 7 -21.33 -0.14 -6.96
N LEU A 8 -21.48 0.95 -6.22
CA LEU A 8 -21.30 0.97 -4.76
C LEU A 8 -22.30 0.04 -4.05
N SER A 9 -23.57 0.14 -4.39
CA SER A 9 -24.61 -0.68 -3.76
C SER A 9 -24.38 -2.18 -3.97
N LYS A 10 -24.06 -2.59 -5.19
CA LYS A 10 -23.86 -4.01 -5.53
C LYS A 10 -22.57 -4.62 -5.01
N ASN A 11 -21.55 -3.81 -4.80
CA ASN A 11 -20.22 -4.32 -4.42
C ASN A 11 -19.94 -4.20 -2.92
N TRP A 12 -20.56 -3.27 -2.22
CA TRP A 12 -20.29 -3.01 -0.80
C TRP A 12 -21.32 -3.62 0.15
N LEU A 13 -22.55 -3.81 -0.32
CA LEU A 13 -23.69 -4.22 0.53
C LEU A 13 -24.10 -5.69 0.37
N ASP A 14 -23.47 -6.46 -0.53
CA ASP A 14 -23.85 -7.85 -0.76
C ASP A 14 -23.66 -8.74 0.49
N ASP A 15 -22.62 -8.48 1.32
CA ASP A 15 -22.34 -9.25 2.55
C ASP A 15 -21.66 -8.35 3.60
N PRO A 16 -22.39 -7.48 4.29
CA PRO A 16 -21.80 -6.50 5.20
C PRO A 16 -21.07 -7.14 6.38
N LYS A 17 -21.55 -8.27 6.89
CA LYS A 17 -20.90 -8.99 7.99
C LYS A 17 -19.52 -9.54 7.60
N SER A 18 -19.44 -10.20 6.45
CA SER A 18 -18.19 -10.72 5.93
C SER A 18 -17.20 -9.59 5.61
N ASN A 19 -17.68 -8.52 5.01
CA ASN A 19 -16.84 -7.36 4.66
C ASN A 19 -16.28 -6.65 5.90
N ILE A 20 -17.09 -6.45 6.95
CA ILE A 20 -16.64 -5.85 8.21
C ILE A 20 -15.64 -6.76 8.91
N LEU A 21 -15.90 -8.06 8.98
CA LEU A 21 -15.02 -9.01 9.63
C LEU A 21 -13.67 -9.11 8.91
N SER A 22 -13.69 -9.19 7.58
CA SER A 22 -12.47 -9.18 6.76
C SER A 22 -11.67 -7.88 6.93
N GLY A 23 -12.36 -6.73 6.94
CA GLY A 23 -11.72 -5.43 7.18
C GLY A 23 -11.08 -5.33 8.55
N LEU A 24 -11.72 -5.89 9.59
CA LEU A 24 -11.19 -5.92 10.94
C LEU A 24 -9.91 -6.78 11.03
N VAL A 25 -9.93 -7.97 10.46
CA VAL A 25 -8.76 -8.87 10.40
C VAL A 25 -7.59 -8.20 9.69
N VAL A 26 -7.86 -7.57 8.54
CA VAL A 26 -6.85 -6.83 7.78
C VAL A 26 -6.29 -5.66 8.59
N ALA A 27 -7.13 -4.90 9.27
CA ALA A 27 -6.68 -3.77 10.11
C ALA A 27 -5.73 -4.24 11.22
N PHE A 28 -6.05 -5.34 11.90
CA PHE A 28 -5.16 -5.93 12.91
C PHE A 28 -3.82 -6.41 12.34
N ALA A 29 -3.80 -6.89 11.11
CA ALA A 29 -2.56 -7.29 10.44
C ALA A 29 -1.74 -6.08 9.97
N MET A 30 -2.39 -5.03 9.45
CA MET A 30 -1.71 -3.86 8.91
C MET A 30 -1.10 -2.93 9.97
N ILE A 31 -1.67 -2.87 11.18
CA ILE A 31 -1.14 -2.01 12.25
C ILE A 31 0.31 -2.36 12.61
N PRO A 32 0.64 -3.61 13.01
CA PRO A 32 2.02 -3.96 13.32
C PRO A 32 2.96 -3.86 12.12
N GLU A 33 2.46 -4.17 10.91
CA GLU A 33 3.20 -4.03 9.68
C GLU A 33 3.58 -2.56 9.40
N ALA A 34 2.63 -1.63 9.51
CA ALA A 34 2.88 -0.21 9.32
C ALA A 34 3.89 0.35 10.35
N ILE A 35 3.81 -0.10 11.60
CA ILE A 35 4.77 0.28 12.65
C ILE A 35 6.17 -0.24 12.33
N ALA A 36 6.29 -1.51 11.94
CA ALA A 36 7.56 -2.13 11.61
C ALA A 36 8.24 -1.43 10.41
N PHE A 37 7.50 -1.18 9.34
CA PHE A 37 8.05 -0.52 8.16
C PHE A 37 8.38 0.96 8.38
N SER A 38 7.66 1.65 9.25
CA SER A 38 8.02 3.00 9.69
C SER A 38 9.34 3.01 10.42
N GLY A 39 9.56 2.03 11.32
CA GLY A 39 10.83 1.87 12.02
C GLY A 39 12.00 1.58 11.07
N ILE A 40 11.80 0.73 10.06
CA ILE A 40 12.79 0.46 9.02
C ILE A 40 13.08 1.72 8.20
N ALA A 41 12.07 2.47 7.82
CA ALA A 41 12.23 3.71 7.05
C ALA A 41 12.86 4.85 7.86
N GLY A 42 12.96 4.72 9.19
CA GLY A 42 13.51 5.76 10.07
C GLY A 42 12.55 6.92 10.33
N VAL A 43 11.24 6.68 10.24
CA VAL A 43 10.20 7.67 10.52
C VAL A 43 9.36 7.29 11.73
N ASP A 44 8.70 8.29 12.33
CA ASP A 44 7.80 8.05 13.47
C ASP A 44 6.68 7.08 13.07
N PRO A 45 6.39 6.04 13.86
CA PRO A 45 5.30 5.09 13.62
C PRO A 45 3.93 5.73 13.38
N LYS A 46 3.69 6.92 13.95
CA LYS A 46 2.45 7.67 13.71
C LYS A 46 2.29 8.09 12.25
N VAL A 47 3.39 8.46 11.59
CA VAL A 47 3.39 8.84 10.17
C VAL A 47 3.02 7.63 9.30
N GLY A 48 3.60 6.46 9.60
CA GLY A 48 3.27 5.24 8.87
C GLY A 48 1.84 4.75 9.08
N LEU A 49 1.34 4.81 10.32
CA LEU A 49 -0.05 4.47 10.61
C LEU A 49 -1.04 5.40 9.90
N PHE A 50 -0.77 6.70 9.91
CA PHE A 50 -1.60 7.67 9.21
C PHE A 50 -1.55 7.45 7.69
N GLY A 51 -0.37 7.17 7.14
CA GLY A 51 -0.21 6.82 5.73
C GLY A 51 -0.99 5.56 5.33
N ALA A 52 -0.91 4.50 6.14
CA ALA A 52 -1.66 3.27 5.93
C ALA A 52 -3.19 3.49 5.97
N PHE A 53 -3.66 4.33 6.90
CA PHE A 53 -5.06 4.72 6.99
C PHE A 53 -5.53 5.47 5.73
N CYS A 54 -4.81 6.50 5.32
CA CYS A 54 -5.13 7.26 4.11
C CYS A 54 -5.11 6.38 2.85
N LEU A 55 -4.11 5.50 2.73
CA LEU A 55 -3.99 4.56 1.62
C LEU A 55 -5.18 3.62 1.55
N SER A 56 -5.56 3.03 2.68
CA SER A 56 -6.68 2.08 2.76
C SER A 56 -8.00 2.73 2.34
N ILE A 57 -8.28 3.95 2.81
CA ILE A 57 -9.50 4.69 2.43
C ILE A 57 -9.46 5.04 0.94
N THR A 58 -8.35 5.55 0.45
CA THR A 58 -8.22 5.95 -0.95
C THR A 58 -8.46 4.77 -1.88
N ILE A 59 -7.86 3.62 -1.60
CA ILE A 59 -8.04 2.41 -2.41
C ILE A 59 -9.45 1.86 -2.30
N ALA A 60 -10.06 1.92 -1.12
CA ALA A 60 -11.43 1.49 -0.93
C ALA A 60 -12.43 2.29 -1.80
N ILE A 61 -12.16 3.57 -2.03
CA ILE A 61 -13.04 4.45 -2.81
C ILE A 61 -12.69 4.42 -4.32
N VAL A 62 -11.40 4.53 -4.66
CA VAL A 62 -10.96 4.79 -6.04
C VAL A 62 -10.78 3.52 -6.84
N GLY A 63 -10.51 2.39 -6.23
CA GLY A 63 -10.34 1.23 -7.06
C GLY A 63 -9.88 -0.03 -6.37
N GLY A 64 -9.64 -1.02 -7.18
CA GLY A 64 -9.20 -2.32 -6.80
C GLY A 64 -10.19 -3.42 -7.16
N ARG A 65 -9.76 -4.64 -7.04
CA ARG A 65 -10.61 -5.82 -7.10
C ARG A 65 -11.10 -6.16 -5.68
N ARG A 66 -12.26 -6.77 -5.57
CA ARG A 66 -12.73 -7.34 -4.30
C ARG A 66 -11.65 -8.25 -3.70
N GLY A 67 -11.34 -8.07 -2.43
CA GLY A 67 -10.34 -8.84 -1.71
C GLY A 67 -8.89 -8.44 -1.98
N MET A 68 -8.64 -7.33 -2.68
CA MET A 68 -7.29 -6.81 -2.88
C MET A 68 -6.95 -5.80 -1.79
N ILE A 69 -5.80 -5.99 -1.17
CA ILE A 69 -5.24 -5.12 -0.14
C ILE A 69 -3.98 -4.49 -0.71
N SER A 70 -3.78 -3.21 -0.48
CA SER A 70 -2.50 -2.54 -0.76
C SER A 70 -1.91 -2.07 0.55
N SER A 71 -0.66 -2.43 0.76
CA SER A 71 0.11 -2.11 1.96
C SER A 71 1.52 -1.67 1.58
N ALA A 72 2.24 -1.13 2.55
CA ALA A 72 3.66 -0.88 2.42
C ALA A 72 4.42 -2.21 2.24
N THR A 73 5.59 -2.17 1.63
CA THR A 73 6.46 -3.34 1.50
C THR A 73 7.82 -3.06 2.14
N GLY A 74 8.43 -4.11 2.73
CA GLY A 74 9.73 -3.98 3.36
C GLY A 74 10.83 -3.49 2.41
N SER A 75 10.78 -3.90 1.14
CA SER A 75 11.73 -3.45 0.12
C SER A 75 11.63 -1.96 -0.16
N THR A 76 10.42 -1.40 -0.23
CA THR A 76 10.25 0.05 -0.40
C THR A 76 10.63 0.82 0.86
N ALA A 77 10.35 0.28 2.05
CA ALA A 77 10.77 0.88 3.31
C ALA A 77 12.29 1.01 3.42
N LEU A 78 13.03 -0.04 3.02
CA LEU A 78 14.50 -0.03 2.96
C LEU A 78 15.05 1.04 2.00
N LEU A 79 14.45 1.21 0.84
CA LEU A 79 14.86 2.26 -0.10
C LEU A 79 14.62 3.66 0.47
N MET A 80 13.54 3.84 1.24
CA MET A 80 13.20 5.12 1.85
C MET A 80 14.13 5.51 3.00
N THR A 81 14.77 4.54 3.67
CA THR A 81 15.71 4.80 4.77
C THR A 81 16.83 5.75 4.35
N GLY A 82 17.44 5.52 3.18
CA GLY A 82 18.51 6.39 2.65
C GLY A 82 18.01 7.81 2.36
N LEU A 83 16.79 7.94 1.86
CA LEU A 83 16.19 9.25 1.54
C LEU A 83 15.86 10.03 2.83
N VAL A 84 15.31 9.37 3.83
CA VAL A 84 15.02 9.99 5.14
C VAL A 84 16.32 10.42 5.82
N ALA A 85 17.34 9.57 5.84
CA ALA A 85 18.65 9.90 6.40
C ALA A 85 19.30 11.09 5.68
N TYR A 86 19.17 11.16 4.37
CA TYR A 86 19.65 12.30 3.60
C TYR A 86 18.90 13.59 3.97
N GLY A 87 17.56 13.52 4.07
CA GLY A 87 16.74 14.67 4.48
C GLY A 87 17.14 15.18 5.87
N GLU A 88 17.31 14.28 6.85
CA GLU A 88 17.74 14.64 8.21
C GLU A 88 19.15 15.23 8.24
N SER A 89 20.05 14.84 7.33
CA SER A 89 21.40 15.40 7.24
C SER A 89 21.42 16.85 6.73
N GLN A 90 20.40 17.26 5.98
CA GLN A 90 20.27 18.64 5.49
C GLN A 90 19.74 19.60 6.56
N ALA A 91 18.69 19.19 7.27
CA ALA A 91 18.22 19.88 8.45
C ALA A 91 17.31 18.96 9.28
N PRO A 92 17.28 19.11 10.60
CA PRO A 92 16.43 18.31 11.49
C PRO A 92 14.94 18.43 11.10
N GLY A 93 14.28 17.29 10.90
CA GLY A 93 12.86 17.21 10.56
C GLY A 93 12.57 17.26 9.07
N LEU A 94 13.55 17.32 8.17
CA LEU A 94 13.34 17.29 6.72
C LEU A 94 13.16 15.87 6.15
N GLY A 95 13.39 14.82 6.91
CA GLY A 95 13.25 13.44 6.45
C GLY A 95 11.85 13.13 5.93
N VAL A 96 10.81 13.52 6.68
CA VAL A 96 9.40 13.30 6.29
C VAL A 96 9.00 14.11 5.05
N PRO A 97 9.30 15.41 4.93
CA PRO A 97 9.07 16.17 3.69
C PRO A 97 9.73 15.56 2.45
N TYR A 98 10.95 15.08 2.55
CA TYR A 98 11.62 14.40 1.44
C TYR A 98 10.91 13.11 1.03
N LEU A 99 10.44 12.34 2.00
CA LEU A 99 9.66 11.13 1.77
C LEU A 99 8.34 11.43 1.07
N ILE A 100 7.63 12.48 1.48
CA ILE A 100 6.39 12.93 0.84
C ILE A 100 6.66 13.38 -0.61
N ALA A 101 7.70 14.15 -0.84
CA ALA A 101 8.08 14.61 -2.19
C ALA A 101 8.39 13.42 -3.11
N ALA A 102 9.14 12.43 -2.63
CA ALA A 102 9.42 11.20 -3.37
C ALA A 102 8.14 10.40 -3.65
N GLY A 103 7.21 10.34 -2.69
CA GLY A 103 5.91 9.70 -2.85
C GLY A 103 5.06 10.36 -3.93
N ILE A 104 5.01 11.68 -3.96
CA ILE A 104 4.28 12.44 -5.00
C ILE A 104 4.91 12.18 -6.38
N LEU A 105 6.23 12.24 -6.49
CA LEU A 105 6.93 11.98 -7.74
C LEU A 105 6.68 10.56 -8.24
N THR A 106 6.76 9.57 -7.36
CA THR A 106 6.45 8.18 -7.66
C THR A 106 5.01 8.01 -8.13
N GLY A 107 4.06 8.68 -7.47
CA GLY A 107 2.66 8.66 -7.88
C GLY A 107 2.45 9.21 -9.30
N ILE A 108 3.14 10.31 -9.65
CA ILE A 108 3.10 10.88 -11.01
C ILE A 108 3.63 9.87 -12.04
N PHE A 109 4.77 9.24 -11.75
CA PHE A 109 5.33 8.19 -12.62
C PHE A 109 4.40 6.99 -12.77
N GLN A 110 3.74 6.56 -11.69
CA GLN A 110 2.78 5.45 -11.74
C GLN A 110 1.56 5.77 -12.61
N ILE A 111 1.04 7.00 -12.53
CA ILE A 111 -0.06 7.46 -13.39
C ILE A 111 0.38 7.46 -14.86
N LEU A 112 1.58 7.98 -15.15
CA LEU A 112 2.14 7.99 -16.51
C LEU A 112 2.30 6.57 -17.06
N TRP A 113 2.81 5.64 -16.25
CA TRP A 113 2.97 4.24 -16.64
C TRP A 113 1.61 3.54 -16.83
N GLY A 114 0.62 3.88 -16.01
CA GLY A 114 -0.75 3.40 -16.18
C GLY A 114 -1.35 3.87 -17.51
N TYR A 115 -1.14 5.13 -17.87
CA TYR A 115 -1.58 5.70 -19.15
C TYR A 115 -0.92 5.01 -20.36
N LEU A 116 0.38 4.76 -20.28
CA LEU A 116 1.16 4.05 -21.29
C LEU A 116 0.87 2.54 -21.36
N ARG A 117 -0.02 2.02 -20.49
CA ARG A 117 -0.37 0.59 -20.40
C ARG A 117 0.85 -0.34 -20.25
N LEU A 118 1.92 0.14 -19.63
CA LEU A 118 3.14 -0.64 -19.43
C LEU A 118 2.93 -1.86 -18.52
N ALA A 119 1.85 -1.90 -17.76
CA ALA A 119 1.42 -3.08 -17.01
C ALA A 119 1.25 -4.33 -17.90
N TYR A 120 1.06 -4.17 -19.22
CA TYR A 120 1.06 -5.29 -20.17
C TYR A 120 2.39 -6.06 -20.19
N GLN A 121 3.49 -5.40 -19.88
CA GLN A 121 4.82 -6.03 -19.80
C GLN A 121 4.94 -7.00 -18.62
N MET A 122 4.09 -6.87 -17.59
CA MET A 122 4.04 -7.82 -16.47
C MET A 122 3.67 -9.25 -16.90
N ARG A 123 3.14 -9.41 -18.10
CA ARG A 123 2.86 -10.72 -18.71
C ARG A 123 4.14 -11.55 -18.95
N PHE A 124 5.29 -10.90 -19.04
CA PHE A 124 6.58 -11.58 -19.21
C PHE A 124 7.21 -12.03 -17.88
N VAL A 125 6.66 -11.59 -16.74
CA VAL A 125 7.15 -12.01 -15.43
C VAL A 125 6.66 -13.43 -15.16
N PRO A 126 7.56 -14.41 -14.94
CA PRO A 126 7.16 -15.78 -14.60
C PRO A 126 6.29 -15.82 -13.35
N THR A 127 5.23 -16.62 -13.39
CA THR A 127 4.30 -16.76 -12.26
C THR A 127 4.99 -17.18 -10.96
N GLY A 128 6.08 -17.96 -11.04
CA GLY A 128 6.89 -18.33 -9.89
C GLY A 128 7.50 -17.14 -9.16
N VAL A 129 7.96 -16.12 -9.87
CA VAL A 129 8.50 -14.89 -9.25
C VAL A 129 7.39 -14.09 -8.57
N SER A 130 6.24 -13.97 -9.20
CA SER A 130 5.08 -13.26 -8.65
C SER A 130 4.56 -13.93 -7.37
N VAL A 131 4.47 -15.26 -7.36
CA VAL A 131 4.03 -16.05 -6.19
C VAL A 131 5.06 -15.98 -5.07
N SER A 132 6.35 -16.12 -5.36
CA SER A 132 7.42 -16.02 -4.36
C SER A 132 7.44 -14.66 -3.67
N TYR A 133 7.18 -13.59 -4.41
CA TYR A 133 7.16 -12.24 -3.85
C TYR A 133 5.97 -12.04 -2.89
N THR A 134 4.79 -12.53 -3.24
CA THR A 134 3.61 -12.51 -2.35
C THR A 134 3.83 -13.34 -1.08
N HIS A 135 4.50 -14.47 -1.15
CA HIS A 135 4.81 -15.28 0.03
C HIS A 135 5.87 -14.64 0.95
N LEU A 136 6.83 -13.90 0.39
CA LEU A 136 7.84 -13.18 1.18
C LEU A 136 7.27 -11.96 1.90
N THR A 137 6.25 -11.33 1.34
CA THR A 137 5.61 -10.14 1.94
C THR A 137 4.51 -10.48 2.95
N LEU A 138 4.03 -11.71 2.97
CA LEU A 138 3.03 -12.21 3.91
C LEU A 138 3.56 -13.44 4.66
N PRO A 139 4.41 -13.26 5.70
CA PRO A 139 4.97 -14.40 6.46
C PRO A 139 3.94 -15.14 7.34
N THR A 140 2.67 -14.85 7.20
CA THR A 140 1.61 -15.31 8.13
C THR A 140 0.56 -16.23 7.52
N THR A 141 0.78 -16.82 6.34
CA THR A 141 -0.06 -17.94 5.94
C THR A 141 0.44 -19.22 6.62
N PRO A 142 -0.24 -19.71 7.67
CA PRO A 142 0.05 -21.05 8.14
C PRO A 142 -0.25 -22.02 6.98
N TYR A 143 0.71 -22.88 6.71
CA TYR A 143 0.51 -23.98 5.78
C TYR A 143 -0.67 -24.84 6.28
N VAL A 144 -1.73 -24.89 5.51
CA VAL A 144 -2.76 -25.91 5.62
C VAL A 144 -2.61 -26.84 4.42
#